data_95a21a54f118faa0df83cd368919c8f4
#
_entry.id   95a21a54f118faa0df83cd368919c8f4
#
_cell.length_a   1.000
_cell.length_b   1.000
_cell.length_c   1.000
_cell.angle_alpha   90.00
_cell.angle_beta   90.00
_cell.angle_gamma   90.00
#
_symmetry.space_group_name_H-M   'P 1'
#
loop_
_entity.id
_entity.type
_entity.pdbx_description
1 polymer ?
#
loop_
_entity_poly.entity_id
_entity_poly.type
_entity_poly.pdbx_seq_one_letter_code
_entity_poly.pdbx_strand_id
1 'polypeptide(L)'
;MDAQEYARKRASKKLFGFQIREKLYPGEDEFFRKRPEVAGMAAEDNTIILNPYSALSKKQLGAVAENEALRLKMRQDEFVPEFEVTPEQVEFFEGTEYADNPTAMKQTILARVYSGDSSAKATPAQKKVLKEYLSRDK
;
A
#
# COMPACT_ATOMS: atom_id res chain seq x y z
N MET A 1 22.71 -4.52 -8.02
CA MET A 1 21.24 -4.31 -7.97
C MET A 1 20.91 -3.51 -6.73
N ASP A 2 20.28 -2.32 -6.88
CA ASP A 2 19.90 -1.52 -5.73
C ASP A 2 18.58 -2.04 -5.11
N ALA A 3 18.20 -1.47 -3.98
CA ALA A 3 17.02 -1.92 -3.25
C ALA A 3 15.73 -1.77 -4.05
N GLN A 4 15.59 -0.70 -4.82
CA GLN A 4 14.40 -0.46 -5.64
C GLN A 4 14.32 -1.44 -6.80
N GLU A 5 15.45 -1.70 -7.47
CA GLU A 5 15.49 -2.66 -8.57
C GLU A 5 15.14 -4.06 -8.09
N TYR A 6 15.66 -4.45 -6.93
CA TYR A 6 15.32 -5.73 -6.31
C TYR A 6 13.82 -5.81 -5.99
N ALA A 7 13.26 -4.75 -5.41
CA ALA A 7 11.85 -4.69 -5.05
C ALA A 7 10.97 -4.81 -6.29
N ARG A 8 11.31 -4.12 -7.38
CA ARG A 8 10.57 -4.19 -8.64
C ARG A 8 10.51 -5.61 -9.18
N LYS A 9 11.64 -6.32 -9.16
CA LYS A 9 11.72 -7.68 -9.67
C LYS A 9 10.98 -8.69 -8.80
N ARG A 10 11.11 -8.55 -7.48
CA ARG A 10 10.52 -9.51 -6.55
C ARG A 10 9.01 -9.34 -6.41
N ALA A 11 8.53 -8.12 -6.38
CA ALA A 11 7.13 -7.83 -6.10
C ALA A 11 6.21 -8.07 -7.30
N SER A 12 6.76 -8.30 -8.50
CA SER A 12 5.98 -8.38 -9.74
C SER A 12 4.81 -9.35 -9.69
N LYS A 13 4.96 -10.49 -9.00
CA LYS A 13 3.91 -11.52 -8.91
C LYS A 13 2.74 -11.10 -8.03
N LYS A 14 2.94 -10.16 -7.10
CA LYS A 14 1.93 -9.71 -6.14
C LYS A 14 1.38 -8.33 -6.46
N LEU A 15 1.67 -7.79 -7.63
CA LEU A 15 1.29 -6.44 -7.99
C LEU A 15 0.07 -6.35 -8.91
N PHE A 16 -0.66 -7.46 -9.11
CA PHE A 16 -1.89 -7.48 -9.93
C PHE A 16 -1.68 -6.91 -11.33
N GLY A 17 -0.46 -7.00 -11.88
CA GLY A 17 -0.13 -6.44 -13.18
C GLY A 17 0.26 -4.96 -13.16
N PHE A 18 0.17 -4.29 -12.02
CA PHE A 18 0.63 -2.90 -11.92
C PHE A 18 2.16 -2.84 -11.96
N GLN A 19 2.68 -1.81 -12.59
CA GLN A 19 4.11 -1.65 -12.75
C GLN A 19 4.67 -0.67 -11.72
N ILE A 20 5.90 -0.95 -11.27
CA ILE A 20 6.68 0.02 -10.51
C ILE A 20 7.43 0.86 -11.53
N ARG A 21 7.15 2.17 -11.55
CA ARG A 21 7.76 3.08 -12.51
C ARG A 21 9.22 3.35 -12.12
N GLU A 22 10.13 3.22 -13.07
CA GLU A 22 11.56 3.39 -12.81
C GLU A 22 11.97 4.84 -12.58
N LYS A 23 11.33 5.75 -13.32
CA LYS A 23 11.72 7.17 -13.28
C LYS A 23 10.62 7.99 -12.65
N LEU A 24 11.03 8.87 -11.74
CA LEU A 24 10.14 9.85 -11.13
C LEU A 24 10.08 11.09 -12.02
N TYR A 25 8.90 11.71 -12.10
CA TYR A 25 8.78 13.04 -12.68
C TYR A 25 9.40 14.06 -11.70
N PRO A 26 9.85 15.24 -12.19
CA PRO A 26 10.54 16.20 -11.31
C PRO A 26 9.78 16.57 -10.05
N GLY A 27 8.46 16.75 -10.14
CA GLY A 27 7.63 17.06 -8.97
C GLY A 27 7.57 15.92 -7.95
N GLU A 28 7.56 14.67 -8.42
CA GLU A 28 7.56 13.49 -7.57
C GLU A 28 8.89 13.32 -6.86
N ASP A 29 10.00 13.53 -7.57
CA ASP A 29 11.34 13.45 -7.01
C ASP A 29 11.50 14.48 -5.88
N GLU A 30 11.10 15.72 -6.12
CA GLU A 30 11.16 16.76 -5.11
C GLU A 30 10.27 16.43 -3.90
N PHE A 31 9.07 15.93 -4.13
CA PHE A 31 8.15 15.51 -3.07
C PHE A 31 8.81 14.46 -2.17
N PHE A 32 9.39 13.42 -2.76
CA PHE A 32 10.03 12.35 -1.99
C PHE A 32 11.29 12.83 -1.28
N ARG A 33 12.08 13.69 -1.92
CA ARG A 33 13.31 14.21 -1.32
C ARG A 33 13.02 14.99 -0.04
N LYS A 34 11.91 15.74 -0.03
CA LYS A 34 11.49 16.51 1.14
C LYS A 34 10.80 15.66 2.18
N ARG A 35 10.39 14.43 1.83
CA ARG A 35 9.63 13.55 2.70
C ARG A 35 10.21 12.14 2.68
N PRO A 36 11.42 11.94 3.25
CA PRO A 36 12.04 10.62 3.24
C PRO A 36 11.24 9.56 4.02
N GLU A 37 10.33 9.98 4.89
CA GLU A 37 9.45 9.10 5.64
C GLU A 37 8.33 8.47 4.79
N VAL A 38 8.03 9.05 3.64
CA VAL A 38 7.05 8.48 2.71
C VAL A 38 7.76 7.44 1.86
N ALA A 39 7.40 6.17 2.03
CA ALA A 39 8.11 5.06 1.39
C ALA A 39 7.76 4.89 -0.08
N GLY A 40 6.52 5.16 -0.45
CA GLY A 40 6.03 5.03 -1.83
C GLY A 40 4.61 5.53 -1.95
N MET A 41 4.09 5.55 -3.15
CA MET A 41 2.72 5.97 -3.39
C MET A 41 2.21 5.42 -4.71
N ALA A 42 0.88 5.41 -4.86
CA ALA A 42 0.20 5.12 -6.12
C ALA A 42 0.11 6.40 -6.94
N ALA A 43 0.66 6.39 -8.13
CA ALA A 43 0.63 7.54 -9.01
C ALA A 43 -0.71 7.63 -9.78
N GLU A 44 -1.02 8.79 -10.32
CA GLU A 44 -2.26 9.02 -11.06
C GLU A 44 -2.36 8.19 -12.33
N ASP A 45 -1.23 7.77 -12.90
CA ASP A 45 -1.17 6.95 -14.10
C ASP A 45 -1.31 5.45 -13.81
N ASN A 46 -1.76 5.08 -12.59
CA ASN A 46 -1.91 3.70 -12.13
C ASN A 46 -0.60 2.93 -12.09
N THR A 47 0.50 3.62 -11.85
CA THR A 47 1.78 2.99 -11.55
C THR A 47 2.13 3.19 -10.09
N ILE A 48 3.07 2.38 -9.61
CA ILE A 48 3.60 2.48 -8.24
C ILE A 48 4.93 3.21 -8.33
N ILE A 49 5.14 4.18 -7.45
CA ILE A 49 6.43 4.84 -7.34
C ILE A 49 6.98 4.65 -5.93
N LEU A 50 8.28 4.35 -5.85
CA LEU A 50 8.98 4.13 -4.59
C LEU A 50 9.94 5.30 -4.34
N ASN A 51 10.05 5.69 -3.06
CA ASN A 51 10.89 6.82 -2.68
C ASN A 51 12.36 6.40 -2.64
N PRO A 52 13.21 6.94 -3.54
CA PRO A 52 14.64 6.61 -3.53
C PRO A 52 15.40 7.17 -2.34
N TYR A 53 14.80 8.12 -1.63
CA TYR A 53 15.41 8.76 -0.46
C TYR A 53 15.03 8.09 0.86
N SER A 54 14.16 7.08 0.82
CA SER A 54 13.80 6.32 2.01
C SER A 54 14.94 5.36 2.39
N ALA A 55 15.11 5.13 3.70
CA ALA A 55 16.17 4.25 4.21
C ALA A 55 15.70 2.80 4.38
N LEU A 56 14.69 2.39 3.61
CA LEU A 56 14.11 1.05 3.74
C LEU A 56 14.96 -0.02 3.07
N SER A 57 14.91 -1.23 3.64
CA SER A 57 15.55 -2.40 3.06
C SER A 57 14.82 -2.87 1.80
N LYS A 58 15.46 -3.77 1.05
CA LYS A 58 14.85 -4.41 -0.13
C LYS A 58 13.50 -5.05 0.19
N LYS A 59 13.44 -5.78 1.31
CA LYS A 59 12.23 -6.46 1.77
C LYS A 59 11.13 -5.45 2.09
N GLN A 60 11.48 -4.36 2.78
CA GLN A 60 10.52 -3.33 3.15
C GLN A 60 9.98 -2.60 1.92
N LEU A 61 10.82 -2.31 0.93
CA LEU A 61 10.37 -1.69 -0.32
C LEU A 61 9.45 -2.61 -1.11
N GLY A 62 9.71 -3.91 -1.10
CA GLY A 62 8.82 -4.90 -1.71
C GLY A 62 7.44 -4.88 -1.05
N ALA A 63 7.38 -4.83 0.28
CA ALA A 63 6.12 -4.75 1.00
C ALA A 63 5.38 -3.44 0.71
N VAL A 64 6.10 -2.33 0.58
CA VAL A 64 5.50 -1.04 0.20
C VAL A 64 4.86 -1.14 -1.18
N ALA A 65 5.55 -1.75 -2.16
CA ALA A 65 5.00 -1.94 -3.50
C ALA A 65 3.73 -2.79 -3.47
N GLU A 66 3.71 -3.88 -2.70
CA GLU A 66 2.53 -4.73 -2.56
C GLU A 66 1.35 -3.97 -1.93
N ASN A 67 1.62 -3.16 -0.92
CA ASN A 67 0.62 -2.32 -0.26
C ASN A 67 -0.02 -1.35 -1.26
N GLU A 68 0.81 -0.65 -2.04
CA GLU A 68 0.31 0.30 -3.04
C GLU A 68 -0.43 -0.40 -4.19
N ALA A 69 0.02 -1.60 -4.59
CA ALA A 69 -0.65 -2.38 -5.63
C ALA A 69 -2.08 -2.76 -5.20
N LEU A 70 -2.26 -3.20 -3.96
CA LEU A 70 -3.60 -3.54 -3.48
C LEU A 70 -4.50 -2.30 -3.43
N ARG A 71 -3.97 -1.15 -3.01
CA ARG A 71 -4.72 0.10 -3.01
C ARG A 71 -5.17 0.48 -4.43
N LEU A 72 -4.29 0.34 -5.42
CA LEU A 72 -4.64 0.58 -6.82
C LEU A 72 -5.72 -0.36 -7.31
N LYS A 73 -5.62 -1.65 -6.96
CA LYS A 73 -6.61 -2.65 -7.33
C LYS A 73 -7.98 -2.31 -6.74
N MET A 74 -8.04 -1.99 -5.46
CA MET A 74 -9.30 -1.62 -4.81
C MET A 74 -9.90 -0.36 -5.41
N ARG A 75 -9.05 0.63 -5.76
CA ARG A 75 -9.51 1.86 -6.40
C ARG A 75 -10.08 1.55 -7.79
N GLN A 76 -9.39 0.73 -8.58
CA GLN A 76 -9.83 0.34 -9.92
C GLN A 76 -11.16 -0.42 -9.88
N ASP A 77 -11.33 -1.29 -8.89
CA ASP A 77 -12.55 -2.09 -8.70
C ASP A 77 -13.66 -1.32 -7.98
N GLU A 78 -13.37 -0.09 -7.53
CA GLU A 78 -14.27 0.71 -6.70
C GLU A 78 -14.74 -0.08 -5.48
N PHE A 79 -13.82 -0.85 -4.90
CA PHE A 79 -14.11 -1.73 -3.77
C PHE A 79 -14.02 -0.99 -2.45
N VAL A 80 -15.13 -0.99 -1.70
CA VAL A 80 -15.19 -0.47 -0.34
C VAL A 80 -15.32 -1.67 0.59
N PRO A 81 -14.31 -1.98 1.40
CA PRO A 81 -14.40 -3.12 2.32
C PRO A 81 -15.54 -2.94 3.34
N GLU A 82 -16.32 -4.00 3.56
CA GLU A 82 -17.40 -3.99 4.53
C GLU A 82 -16.98 -4.73 5.79
N PHE A 83 -16.52 -3.99 6.78
CA PHE A 83 -16.24 -4.50 8.12
C PHE A 83 -16.19 -3.32 9.09
N GLU A 84 -16.26 -3.63 10.38
CA GLU A 84 -16.13 -2.61 11.41
C GLU A 84 -14.68 -2.38 11.74
N VAL A 85 -14.31 -1.11 11.88
CA VAL A 85 -12.99 -0.70 12.35
C VAL A 85 -13.04 -0.70 13.88
N THR A 86 -12.04 -1.31 14.52
CA THR A 86 -12.01 -1.40 15.98
C THR A 86 -11.60 -0.05 16.61
N PRO A 87 -11.96 0.18 17.89
CA PRO A 87 -11.50 1.39 18.58
C PRO A 87 -9.97 1.51 18.62
N GLU A 88 -9.24 0.37 18.77
CA GLU A 88 -7.78 0.38 18.70
C GLU A 88 -7.26 0.85 17.35
N GLN A 89 -7.92 0.43 16.27
CA GLN A 89 -7.53 0.85 14.93
C GLN A 89 -7.80 2.33 14.71
N VAL A 90 -8.93 2.83 15.18
CA VAL A 90 -9.25 4.26 15.10
C VAL A 90 -8.16 5.06 15.82
N GLU A 91 -7.78 4.64 17.02
CA GLU A 91 -6.71 5.28 17.78
C GLU A 91 -5.37 5.22 17.05
N PHE A 92 -5.05 4.06 16.46
CA PHE A 92 -3.81 3.87 15.70
C PHE A 92 -3.69 4.87 14.54
N PHE A 93 -4.80 5.19 13.88
CA PHE A 93 -4.80 6.10 12.73
C PHE A 93 -5.00 7.57 13.11
N GLU A 94 -5.15 7.91 14.38
CA GLU A 94 -5.24 9.30 14.82
C GLU A 94 -4.01 10.08 14.35
N GLY A 95 -4.24 11.30 13.88
CA GLY A 95 -3.17 12.15 13.38
C GLY A 95 -2.70 11.82 11.98
N THR A 96 -3.27 10.81 11.33
CA THR A 96 -2.97 10.46 9.95
C THR A 96 -4.07 10.97 9.01
N GLU A 97 -3.79 10.95 7.71
CA GLU A 97 -4.77 11.31 6.68
C GLU A 97 -5.99 10.37 6.65
N TYR A 98 -5.88 9.19 7.28
CA TYR A 98 -6.95 8.19 7.29
C TYR A 98 -7.97 8.41 8.42
N ALA A 99 -7.66 9.25 9.40
CA ALA A 99 -8.49 9.42 10.60
C ALA A 99 -9.93 9.83 10.27
N ASP A 100 -10.12 10.69 9.27
CA ASP A 100 -11.42 11.24 8.89
C ASP A 100 -12.00 10.60 7.63
N ASN A 101 -11.40 9.50 7.17
CA ASN A 101 -11.84 8.81 5.94
C ASN A 101 -12.00 7.31 6.20
N PRO A 102 -13.21 6.87 6.60
CA PRO A 102 -13.44 5.45 6.92
C PRO A 102 -13.10 4.49 5.78
N THR A 103 -13.43 4.84 4.54
CA THR A 103 -13.13 4.00 3.39
C THR A 103 -11.61 3.83 3.22
N ALA A 104 -10.87 4.92 3.26
CA ALA A 104 -9.41 4.87 3.14
C ALA A 104 -8.79 4.09 4.30
N MET A 105 -9.34 4.25 5.51
CA MET A 105 -8.86 3.51 6.68
C MET A 105 -9.04 2.00 6.49
N LYS A 106 -10.21 1.57 6.04
CA LYS A 106 -10.49 0.15 5.78
C LYS A 106 -9.59 -0.41 4.69
N GLN A 107 -9.42 0.32 3.59
CA GLN A 107 -8.53 -0.09 2.52
C GLN A 107 -7.07 -0.19 3.00
N THR A 108 -6.65 0.73 3.85
CA THR A 108 -5.31 0.73 4.44
C THR A 108 -5.09 -0.48 5.32
N ILE A 109 -6.07 -0.85 6.15
CA ILE A 109 -5.99 -2.06 6.97
C ILE A 109 -5.75 -3.28 6.09
N LEU A 110 -6.54 -3.45 5.03
CA LEU A 110 -6.37 -4.59 4.12
C LEU A 110 -5.03 -4.56 3.39
N ALA A 111 -4.59 -3.39 2.95
CA ALA A 111 -3.31 -3.25 2.26
C ALA A 111 -2.12 -3.62 3.18
N ARG A 112 -2.19 -3.28 4.45
CA ARG A 112 -1.18 -3.67 5.43
C ARG A 112 -1.16 -5.18 5.65
N VAL A 113 -2.33 -5.81 5.79
CA VAL A 113 -2.42 -7.27 5.90
C VAL A 113 -1.80 -7.94 4.68
N TYR A 114 -2.14 -7.47 3.49
CA TYR A 114 -1.65 -8.02 2.23
C TYR A 114 -0.12 -7.97 2.14
N SER A 115 0.47 -6.89 2.59
CA SER A 115 1.92 -6.69 2.55
C SER A 115 2.67 -7.29 3.75
N GLY A 116 1.97 -7.96 4.65
CA GLY A 116 2.58 -8.61 5.82
C GLY A 116 2.84 -7.68 7.00
N ASP A 117 2.22 -6.50 7.02
CA ASP A 117 2.36 -5.53 8.11
C ASP A 117 1.24 -5.73 9.12
N SER A 118 1.59 -6.20 10.31
CA SER A 118 0.63 -6.47 11.39
C SER A 118 0.33 -5.26 12.28
N SER A 119 0.89 -4.09 11.98
CA SER A 119 0.79 -2.92 12.87
C SER A 119 -0.64 -2.44 13.11
N ALA A 120 -1.53 -2.60 12.13
CA ALA A 120 -2.93 -2.19 12.26
C ALA A 120 -3.80 -3.19 13.03
N LYS A 121 -3.21 -4.31 13.49
CA LYS A 121 -3.90 -5.35 14.28
C LYS A 121 -5.24 -5.79 13.68
N ALA A 122 -5.20 -6.20 12.42
CA ALA A 122 -6.40 -6.65 11.71
C ALA A 122 -7.06 -7.83 12.42
N THR A 123 -8.39 -7.78 12.51
CA THR A 123 -9.19 -8.85 13.11
C THR A 123 -9.33 -10.03 12.14
N PRO A 124 -9.70 -11.24 12.64
CA PRO A 124 -10.01 -12.36 11.75
C PRO A 124 -11.11 -12.04 10.74
N ALA A 125 -12.13 -11.27 11.14
CA ALA A 125 -13.20 -10.86 10.24
C ALA A 125 -12.66 -9.97 9.10
N GLN A 126 -11.77 -9.04 9.42
CA GLN A 126 -11.15 -8.16 8.43
C GLN A 126 -10.28 -8.96 7.46
N LYS A 127 -9.49 -9.90 7.97
CA LYS A 127 -8.65 -10.77 7.14
C LYS A 127 -9.50 -11.63 6.20
N LYS A 128 -10.66 -12.07 6.66
CA LYS A 128 -11.60 -12.84 5.84
C LYS A 128 -12.11 -12.02 4.66
N VAL A 129 -12.42 -10.74 4.89
CA VAL A 129 -12.84 -9.83 3.81
C VAL A 129 -11.78 -9.73 2.74
N LEU A 130 -10.51 -9.58 3.13
CA LEU A 130 -9.40 -9.55 2.19
C LEU A 130 -9.31 -10.86 1.40
N LYS A 131 -9.38 -11.98 2.08
CA LYS A 131 -9.30 -13.30 1.44
C LYS A 131 -10.39 -13.48 0.39
N GLU A 132 -11.62 -13.10 0.73
CA GLU A 132 -12.75 -13.19 -0.19
C GLU A 132 -12.57 -12.25 -1.38
N TYR A 133 -12.10 -11.03 -1.15
CA TYR A 133 -11.83 -10.09 -2.22
C TYR A 133 -10.79 -10.64 -3.19
N LEU A 134 -9.68 -11.15 -2.68
CA LEU A 134 -8.61 -11.69 -3.52
C LEU A 134 -9.04 -12.93 -4.31
N SER A 135 -10.01 -13.67 -3.81
CA SER A 135 -10.50 -14.88 -4.50
C SER A 135 -11.47 -14.59 -5.64
N ARG A 136 -11.98 -13.36 -5.77
CA ARG A 136 -12.94 -12.98 -6.82
C ARG A 136 -12.37 -13.08 -8.24
N ASP A 137 -11.06 -12.92 -8.37
CA ASP A 137 -10.37 -12.89 -9.66
C ASP A 137 -9.84 -14.25 -10.12
N LYS A 138 -10.26 -15.30 -9.46
CA LYS A 138 -9.85 -16.67 -9.81
C LYS A 138 -10.85 -17.34 -10.74
#